data_08974f0449e7ac80a032e8344fdcde50
#
_entry.id   08974f0449e7ac80a032e8344fdcde50
#
_cell.length_a   1.000
_cell.length_b   1.000
_cell.length_c   1.000
_cell.angle_alpha   90.00
_cell.angle_beta   90.00
_cell.angle_gamma   90.00
#
_symmetry.space_group_name_H-M   'P 1'
#
loop_
_entity.id
_entity.type
_entity.pdbx_description
1 polymer ?
#
loop_
_entity_poly.entity_id
_entity_poly.type
_entity_poly.pdbx_seq_one_letter_code
_entity_poly.pdbx_strand_id
1 'polypeptide(L)'
;MLFLLFITSLACYGFGIILAKKARKGQKAIFFFAVVSMLFPLLALKYGGFAFSILGIPFTHSLVIPMGISFYTLQFIGYLADIYKNGQAPEKNFIRFFLFSSYFPQILQGPIPRFAQLSETLYQEHEFDGETISYGLQKILWGLFWKFMIASKAAVFVDNIFNSQETIAGSLYLIAGILYSFQLYADFLSCVFLSQGISLLFGVRLSENFAQPYLAFSIKDFWRRWHISLSLWLRD
;
A
#
# COMPACT_ATOMS: atom_id res chain seq x y z
N MET A 1 -17.43 -3.41 5.10
CA MET A 1 -16.01 -3.22 4.80
C MET A 1 -15.19 -4.49 5.09
N LEU A 2 -15.14 -4.99 6.31
CA LEU A 2 -14.43 -6.23 6.69
C LEU A 2 -14.92 -7.46 5.93
N PHE A 3 -16.20 -7.53 5.59
CA PHE A 3 -16.79 -8.64 4.83
C PHE A 3 -16.17 -8.81 3.43
N LEU A 4 -15.93 -7.70 2.70
CA LEU A 4 -15.28 -7.77 1.38
C LEU A 4 -13.81 -8.22 1.51
N LEU A 5 -13.08 -7.68 2.49
CA LEU A 5 -11.71 -8.13 2.78
C LEU A 5 -11.67 -9.62 3.12
N PHE A 6 -12.62 -10.11 3.92
CA PHE A 6 -12.72 -11.51 4.29
C PHE A 6 -12.96 -12.41 3.06
N ILE A 7 -13.93 -12.06 2.20
CA ILE A 7 -14.24 -12.82 0.98
C ILE A 7 -13.07 -12.83 0.01
N THR A 8 -12.46 -11.66 -0.24
CA THR A 8 -11.31 -11.58 -1.14
C THR A 8 -10.09 -12.30 -0.59
N SER A 9 -9.88 -12.29 0.73
CA SER A 9 -8.82 -13.07 1.38
C SER A 9 -9.07 -14.57 1.24
N LEU A 10 -10.30 -15.03 1.44
CA LEU A 10 -10.67 -16.44 1.29
C LEU A 10 -10.48 -16.91 -0.16
N ALA A 11 -10.89 -16.10 -1.12
CA ALA A 11 -10.69 -16.38 -2.54
C ALA A 11 -9.19 -16.45 -2.91
N CYS A 12 -8.39 -15.45 -2.48
CA CYS A 12 -6.96 -15.43 -2.70
C CYS A 12 -6.24 -16.65 -2.10
N TYR A 13 -6.59 -16.99 -0.86
CA TYR A 13 -6.08 -18.18 -0.18
C TYR A 13 -6.39 -19.45 -0.97
N GLY A 14 -7.65 -19.64 -1.43
CA GLY A 14 -8.05 -20.77 -2.26
C GLY A 14 -7.29 -20.85 -3.57
N PHE A 15 -7.14 -19.71 -4.28
CA PHE A 15 -6.33 -19.64 -5.50
C PHE A 15 -4.87 -19.99 -5.25
N GLY A 16 -4.28 -19.53 -4.14
CA GLY A 16 -2.90 -19.87 -3.76
C GLY A 16 -2.69 -21.38 -3.62
N ILE A 17 -3.61 -22.08 -2.93
CA ILE A 17 -3.54 -23.53 -2.76
C ILE A 17 -3.74 -24.26 -4.11
N ILE A 18 -4.71 -23.83 -4.93
CA ILE A 18 -4.97 -24.45 -6.23
C ILE A 18 -3.76 -24.25 -7.16
N LEU A 19 -3.19 -23.04 -7.17
CA LEU A 19 -2.05 -22.70 -8.01
C LEU A 19 -0.83 -23.57 -7.67
N ALA A 20 -0.55 -23.78 -6.39
CA ALA A 20 0.58 -24.59 -5.94
C ALA A 20 0.43 -26.09 -6.27
N LYS A 21 -0.81 -26.62 -6.34
CA LYS A 21 -1.08 -28.04 -6.63
C LYS A 21 -1.05 -28.37 -8.12
N LYS A 22 -1.16 -27.38 -9.00
CA LYS A 22 -1.36 -27.63 -10.44
C LYS A 22 -0.02 -27.74 -11.19
N ALA A 23 0.04 -28.65 -12.15
CA ALA A 23 1.18 -28.72 -13.07
C ALA A 23 1.32 -27.43 -13.92
N ARG A 24 2.55 -27.07 -14.31
CA ARG A 24 2.88 -25.80 -15.03
C ARG A 24 1.94 -25.45 -16.20
N LYS A 25 1.46 -26.46 -16.92
CA LYS A 25 0.60 -26.28 -18.11
C LYS A 25 -0.77 -25.65 -17.81
N GLY A 26 -1.29 -25.76 -16.56
CA GLY A 26 -2.56 -25.15 -16.15
C GLY A 26 -2.40 -23.92 -15.22
N GLN A 27 -1.21 -23.70 -14.69
CA GLN A 27 -0.97 -22.62 -13.72
C GLN A 27 -1.20 -21.24 -14.32
N LYS A 28 -0.82 -21.01 -15.60
CA LYS A 28 -0.96 -19.71 -16.26
C LYS A 28 -2.42 -19.25 -16.34
N ALA A 29 -3.33 -20.13 -16.70
CA ALA A 29 -4.77 -19.80 -16.79
C ALA A 29 -5.36 -19.51 -15.39
N ILE A 30 -4.99 -20.34 -14.39
CA ILE A 30 -5.45 -20.14 -13.00
C ILE A 30 -4.91 -18.84 -12.45
N PHE A 31 -3.63 -18.53 -12.67
CA PHE A 31 -3.02 -17.29 -12.23
C PHE A 31 -3.71 -16.06 -12.87
N PHE A 32 -3.94 -16.09 -14.18
CA PHE A 32 -4.66 -15.01 -14.87
C PHE A 32 -6.06 -14.80 -14.29
N PHE A 33 -6.83 -15.89 -14.13
CA PHE A 33 -8.17 -15.81 -13.55
C PHE A 33 -8.16 -15.31 -12.10
N ALA A 34 -7.20 -15.75 -11.29
CA ALA A 34 -7.03 -15.30 -9.92
C ALA A 34 -6.73 -13.79 -9.86
N VAL A 35 -5.79 -13.29 -10.71
CA VAL A 35 -5.46 -11.86 -10.77
C VAL A 35 -6.70 -11.04 -11.19
N VAL A 36 -7.43 -11.47 -12.22
CA VAL A 36 -8.66 -10.80 -12.64
C VAL A 36 -9.71 -10.78 -11.51
N SER A 37 -9.88 -11.89 -10.80
CA SER A 37 -10.79 -11.98 -9.64
C SER A 37 -10.40 -11.02 -8.51
N MET A 38 -9.09 -10.82 -8.25
CA MET A 38 -8.63 -9.88 -7.23
C MET A 38 -8.78 -8.42 -7.68
N LEU A 39 -8.58 -8.13 -8.97
CA LEU A 39 -8.74 -6.79 -9.52
C LEU A 39 -10.20 -6.37 -9.65
N PHE A 40 -11.11 -7.32 -9.89
CA PHE A 40 -12.51 -7.02 -10.17
C PHE A 40 -13.19 -6.15 -9.09
N PRO A 41 -13.13 -6.46 -7.79
CA PRO A 41 -13.72 -5.61 -6.75
C PRO A 41 -13.13 -4.20 -6.71
N LEU A 42 -11.80 -4.08 -6.91
CA LEU A 42 -11.12 -2.79 -6.97
C LEU A 42 -11.62 -1.95 -8.14
N LEU A 43 -11.67 -2.53 -9.34
CA LEU A 43 -12.11 -1.84 -10.56
C LEU A 43 -13.59 -1.49 -10.49
N ALA A 44 -14.43 -2.40 -10.05
CA ALA A 44 -15.87 -2.19 -9.93
C ALA A 44 -16.21 -1.07 -8.94
N LEU A 45 -15.58 -1.07 -7.75
CA LEU A 45 -15.89 -0.11 -6.70
C LEU A 45 -15.25 1.26 -6.93
N LYS A 46 -14.03 1.31 -7.47
CA LYS A 46 -13.29 2.57 -7.61
C LYS A 46 -13.54 3.25 -8.97
N TYR A 47 -13.70 2.46 -10.03
CA TYR A 47 -13.81 2.98 -11.39
C TYR A 47 -15.14 2.63 -12.09
N GLY A 48 -16.03 1.88 -11.42
CA GLY A 48 -17.33 1.52 -11.98
C GLY A 48 -18.16 2.73 -12.40
N GLY A 49 -18.27 3.75 -11.56
CA GLY A 49 -18.98 4.99 -11.90
C GLY A 49 -18.43 5.69 -13.13
N PHE A 50 -17.11 5.74 -13.28
CA PHE A 50 -16.45 6.29 -14.47
C PHE A 50 -16.76 5.46 -15.74
N ALA A 51 -16.69 4.13 -15.63
CA ALA A 51 -17.01 3.24 -16.76
C ALA A 51 -18.48 3.40 -17.21
N PHE A 52 -19.42 3.50 -16.26
CA PHE A 52 -20.84 3.75 -16.57
C PHE A 52 -21.06 5.13 -17.21
N SER A 53 -20.33 6.16 -16.77
CA SER A 53 -20.43 7.50 -17.36
C SER A 53 -19.97 7.53 -18.81
N ILE A 54 -18.93 6.77 -19.19
CA ILE A 54 -18.48 6.63 -20.59
C ILE A 54 -19.54 5.94 -21.44
N LEU A 55 -20.27 4.98 -20.88
CA LEU A 55 -21.34 4.27 -21.58
C LEU A 55 -22.67 5.05 -21.64
N GLY A 56 -22.70 6.29 -21.10
CA GLY A 56 -23.92 7.11 -21.05
C GLY A 56 -25.01 6.57 -20.10
N ILE A 57 -24.66 5.65 -19.19
CA ILE A 57 -25.58 5.05 -18.24
C ILE A 57 -25.52 5.86 -16.93
N PRO A 58 -26.65 6.43 -16.47
CA PRO A 58 -26.66 7.17 -15.21
C PRO A 58 -26.36 6.23 -14.04
N PHE A 59 -25.24 6.49 -13.34
CA PHE A 59 -24.85 5.75 -12.16
C PHE A 59 -25.16 6.58 -10.91
N THR A 60 -26.27 6.28 -10.26
CA THR A 60 -26.80 7.06 -9.14
C THR A 60 -26.35 6.54 -7.76
N HIS A 61 -25.65 5.40 -7.69
CA HIS A 61 -25.24 4.82 -6.42
C HIS A 61 -23.83 5.22 -6.04
N SER A 62 -23.68 5.90 -4.90
CA SER A 62 -22.37 6.09 -4.27
C SER A 62 -21.93 4.77 -3.63
N LEU A 63 -21.06 4.02 -4.32
CA LEU A 63 -20.45 2.82 -3.75
C LEU A 63 -19.47 3.23 -2.64
N VAL A 64 -19.66 2.67 -1.46
CA VAL A 64 -18.71 2.86 -0.35
C VAL A 64 -17.44 2.07 -0.68
N ILE A 65 -16.37 2.81 -0.98
CA ILE A 65 -15.06 2.20 -1.28
C ILE A 65 -14.43 1.77 0.05
N PRO A 66 -14.12 0.47 0.23
CA PRO A 66 -13.44 0.01 1.44
C PRO A 66 -12.05 0.62 1.58
N MET A 67 -11.70 1.08 2.78
CA MET A 67 -10.35 1.55 3.07
C MET A 67 -9.33 0.43 2.81
N GLY A 68 -8.20 0.78 2.19
CA GLY A 68 -7.13 -0.16 1.92
C GLY A 68 -7.36 -1.10 0.72
N ILE A 69 -8.49 -1.01 -0.01
CA ILE A 69 -8.79 -1.94 -1.13
C ILE A 69 -7.66 -2.01 -2.16
N SER A 70 -7.03 -0.90 -2.50
CA SER A 70 -5.90 -0.87 -3.43
C SER A 70 -4.69 -1.62 -2.86
N PHE A 71 -4.39 -1.43 -1.57
CA PHE A 71 -3.24 -2.02 -0.91
C PHE A 71 -3.37 -3.54 -0.77
N TYR A 72 -4.47 -4.03 -0.20
CA TYR A 72 -4.63 -5.48 -0.04
C TYR A 72 -4.81 -6.19 -1.40
N THR A 73 -5.36 -5.52 -2.42
CA THR A 73 -5.41 -6.09 -3.78
C THR A 73 -4.01 -6.30 -4.34
N LEU A 74 -3.11 -5.30 -4.25
CA LEU A 74 -1.72 -5.44 -4.66
C LEU A 74 -0.98 -6.52 -3.84
N GLN A 75 -1.26 -6.60 -2.55
CA GLN A 75 -0.71 -7.62 -1.65
C GLN A 75 -1.12 -9.03 -2.08
N PHE A 76 -2.40 -9.24 -2.43
CA PHE A 76 -2.90 -10.51 -2.94
C PHE A 76 -2.28 -10.90 -4.28
N ILE A 77 -2.19 -9.95 -5.21
CA ILE A 77 -1.56 -10.20 -6.51
C ILE A 77 -0.09 -10.55 -6.33
N GLY A 78 0.62 -9.83 -5.45
CA GLY A 78 2.02 -10.14 -5.12
C GLY A 78 2.18 -11.55 -4.53
N TYR A 79 1.32 -11.96 -3.60
CA TYR A 79 1.32 -13.30 -3.03
C TYR A 79 1.11 -14.39 -4.10
N LEU A 80 0.12 -14.21 -4.98
CA LEU A 80 -0.17 -15.14 -6.08
C LEU A 80 0.96 -15.19 -7.11
N ALA A 81 1.60 -14.04 -7.37
CA ALA A 81 2.75 -13.96 -8.27
C ALA A 81 3.97 -14.70 -7.69
N ASP A 82 4.23 -14.57 -6.38
CA ASP A 82 5.32 -15.27 -5.71
C ASP A 82 5.13 -16.80 -5.76
N ILE A 83 3.91 -17.30 -5.61
CA ILE A 83 3.61 -18.72 -5.78
C ILE A 83 3.83 -19.15 -7.23
N TYR A 84 3.32 -18.36 -8.19
CA TYR A 84 3.37 -18.70 -9.61
C TYR A 84 4.78 -18.63 -10.21
N LYS A 85 5.52 -17.54 -9.96
CA LYS A 85 6.83 -17.26 -10.55
C LYS A 85 7.96 -17.90 -9.76
N ASN A 86 7.94 -17.75 -8.44
CA ASN A 86 9.03 -18.07 -7.54
C ASN A 86 8.88 -19.46 -6.89
N GLY A 87 7.74 -20.15 -7.12
CA GLY A 87 7.49 -21.45 -6.50
C GLY A 87 7.32 -21.38 -4.97
N GLN A 88 6.98 -20.22 -4.44
CA GLN A 88 6.76 -20.06 -3.00
C GLN A 88 5.64 -20.99 -2.54
N ALA A 89 5.85 -21.68 -1.41
CA ALA A 89 4.82 -22.51 -0.81
C ALA A 89 3.64 -21.64 -0.32
N PRO A 90 2.38 -22.04 -0.62
CA PRO A 90 1.23 -21.30 -0.14
C PRO A 90 1.07 -21.48 1.38
N GLU A 91 0.56 -20.46 2.04
CA GLU A 91 0.13 -20.58 3.43
C GLU A 91 -1.02 -21.61 3.53
N LYS A 92 -0.91 -22.54 4.48
CA LYS A 92 -1.90 -23.60 4.68
C LYS A 92 -2.92 -23.28 5.77
N ASN A 93 -2.62 -22.28 6.61
CA ASN A 93 -3.51 -21.85 7.68
C ASN A 93 -4.21 -20.55 7.26
N PHE A 94 -5.53 -20.63 7.05
CA PHE A 94 -6.32 -19.47 6.64
C PHE A 94 -6.27 -18.31 7.67
N ILE A 95 -6.23 -18.62 8.97
CA ILE A 95 -6.17 -17.57 10.02
C ILE A 95 -4.87 -16.78 9.90
N ARG A 96 -3.73 -17.45 9.68
CA ARG A 96 -2.44 -16.78 9.43
C ARG A 96 -2.49 -15.94 8.15
N PHE A 97 -3.04 -16.49 7.06
CA PHE A 97 -3.20 -15.74 5.82
C PHE A 97 -4.11 -14.52 6.00
N PHE A 98 -5.21 -14.67 6.74
CA PHE A 98 -6.12 -13.56 7.01
C PHE A 98 -5.45 -12.49 7.90
N LEU A 99 -4.66 -12.89 8.90
CA LEU A 99 -3.85 -11.96 9.70
C LEU A 99 -2.88 -11.16 8.81
N PHE A 100 -2.18 -11.83 7.89
CA PHE A 100 -1.31 -11.17 6.92
C PHE A 100 -2.06 -10.14 6.07
N SER A 101 -3.22 -10.50 5.53
CA SER A 101 -4.00 -9.65 4.63
C SER A 101 -4.71 -8.49 5.33
N SER A 102 -5.03 -8.66 6.61
CA SER A 102 -5.74 -7.67 7.44
C SER A 102 -4.84 -6.92 8.41
N TYR A 103 -3.51 -7.06 8.29
CA TYR A 103 -2.57 -6.43 9.20
C TYR A 103 -2.71 -4.91 9.17
N PHE A 104 -3.39 -4.37 10.19
CA PHE A 104 -3.91 -3.01 10.21
C PHE A 104 -2.84 -1.91 10.10
N PRO A 105 -1.60 -2.04 10.63
CA PRO A 105 -0.65 -0.94 10.56
C PRO A 105 -0.27 -0.55 9.13
N GLN A 106 -0.31 -1.49 8.19
CA GLN A 106 0.13 -1.28 6.80
C GLN A 106 -1.02 -1.12 5.79
N ILE A 107 -2.25 -1.58 6.12
CA ILE A 107 -3.34 -1.74 5.15
C ILE A 107 -3.78 -0.42 4.50
N LEU A 108 -3.51 0.72 5.09
CA LEU A 108 -3.92 2.03 4.58
C LEU A 108 -2.86 2.64 3.64
N GLN A 109 -1.65 2.84 4.16
CA GLN A 109 -0.56 3.52 3.44
C GLN A 109 0.84 3.00 3.84
N GLY A 110 0.91 1.82 4.46
CA GLY A 110 2.17 1.19 4.79
C GLY A 110 2.92 0.64 3.56
N PRO A 111 4.15 0.15 3.74
CA PRO A 111 4.87 -0.55 2.69
C PRO A 111 4.08 -1.76 2.19
N ILE A 112 4.07 -2.03 0.87
CA ILE A 112 3.43 -3.22 0.29
C ILE A 112 4.31 -4.43 0.64
N PRO A 113 3.87 -5.34 1.54
CA PRO A 113 4.73 -6.40 2.01
C PRO A 113 4.75 -7.57 1.03
N ARG A 114 5.88 -8.23 0.94
CA ARG A 114 5.93 -9.61 0.43
C ARG A 114 5.51 -10.57 1.55
N PHE A 115 4.73 -11.60 1.18
CA PHE A 115 4.27 -12.58 2.16
C PHE A 115 5.42 -13.20 2.95
N ALA A 116 6.49 -13.63 2.27
CA ALA A 116 7.66 -14.22 2.91
C ALA A 116 8.29 -13.28 3.96
N GLN A 117 8.48 -11.99 3.61
CA GLN A 117 9.12 -11.02 4.50
C GLN A 117 8.28 -10.70 5.74
N LEU A 118 6.98 -10.45 5.55
CA LEU A 118 6.12 -10.09 6.68
C LEU A 118 5.86 -11.30 7.58
N SER A 119 5.65 -12.48 7.02
CA SER A 119 5.35 -13.70 7.77
C SER A 119 6.48 -14.12 8.72
N GLU A 120 7.73 -13.80 8.38
CA GLU A 120 8.89 -14.08 9.24
C GLU A 120 8.76 -13.45 10.63
N THR A 121 8.29 -12.20 10.70
CA THR A 121 8.12 -11.52 11.98
C THR A 121 6.68 -11.60 12.49
N LEU A 122 5.67 -11.61 11.63
CA LEU A 122 4.27 -11.58 12.03
C LEU A 122 3.82 -12.83 12.79
N TYR A 123 4.43 -14.00 12.51
CA TYR A 123 4.01 -15.28 13.09
C TYR A 123 4.92 -15.79 14.20
N GLN A 124 5.96 -15.06 14.51
CA GLN A 124 6.86 -15.40 15.63
C GLN A 124 6.26 -14.94 16.95
N GLU A 125 6.64 -15.61 18.02
CA GLU A 125 6.43 -15.12 19.38
C GLU A 125 7.42 -14.00 19.64
N HIS A 126 6.93 -12.89 20.17
CA HIS A 126 7.74 -11.72 20.47
C HIS A 126 7.87 -11.57 21.99
N GLU A 127 9.09 -11.54 22.47
CA GLU A 127 9.37 -11.12 23.83
C GLU A 127 9.32 -9.60 23.95
N PHE A 128 9.08 -9.11 25.15
CA PHE A 128 9.11 -7.68 25.43
C PHE A 128 10.55 -7.15 25.27
N ASP A 129 10.74 -6.26 24.30
CA ASP A 129 12.02 -5.59 24.06
C ASP A 129 11.84 -4.07 24.14
N GLY A 130 12.36 -3.49 25.23
CA GLY A 130 12.26 -2.06 25.51
C GLY A 130 12.97 -1.19 24.47
N GLU A 131 14.05 -1.66 23.85
CA GLU A 131 14.75 -0.92 22.79
C GLU A 131 13.91 -0.84 21.51
N THR A 132 13.35 -1.96 21.07
CA THR A 132 12.45 -2.01 19.89
C THR A 132 11.20 -1.15 20.12
N ILE A 133 10.60 -1.20 21.32
CA ILE A 133 9.44 -0.36 21.67
C ILE A 133 9.82 1.12 21.66
N SER A 134 10.94 1.49 22.29
CA SER A 134 11.43 2.88 22.30
C SER A 134 11.67 3.40 20.87
N TYR A 135 12.28 2.60 20.02
CA TYR A 135 12.49 2.94 18.62
C TYR A 135 11.17 3.06 17.83
N GLY A 136 10.20 2.17 18.11
CA GLY A 136 8.85 2.25 17.56
C GLY A 136 8.14 3.56 17.93
N LEU A 137 8.21 3.97 19.21
CA LEU A 137 7.66 5.24 19.68
C LEU A 137 8.35 6.45 19.02
N GLN A 138 9.66 6.41 18.85
CA GLN A 138 10.40 7.46 18.12
C GLN A 138 9.92 7.57 16.67
N LYS A 139 9.73 6.44 15.96
CA LYS A 139 9.15 6.47 14.59
C LYS A 139 7.75 7.06 14.58
N ILE A 140 6.89 6.74 15.56
CA ILE A 140 5.56 7.33 15.66
C ILE A 140 5.66 8.86 15.84
N LEU A 141 6.50 9.33 16.75
CA LEU A 141 6.71 10.77 16.98
C LEU A 141 7.23 11.47 15.71
N TRP A 142 8.19 10.88 15.01
CA TRP A 142 8.65 11.41 13.72
C TRP A 142 7.54 11.42 12.67
N GLY A 143 6.70 10.37 12.59
CA GLY A 143 5.54 10.33 11.71
C GLY A 143 4.56 11.46 12.00
N LEU A 144 4.22 11.70 13.28
CA LEU A 144 3.36 12.81 13.69
C LEU A 144 3.99 14.18 13.39
N PHE A 145 5.30 14.34 13.62
CA PHE A 145 6.01 15.56 13.26
C PHE A 145 5.92 15.86 11.76
N TRP A 146 6.24 14.89 10.90
CA TRP A 146 6.14 15.05 9.45
C TRP A 146 4.72 15.37 9.00
N LYS A 147 3.71 14.74 9.60
CA LYS A 147 2.28 14.99 9.29
C LYS A 147 1.87 16.40 9.66
N PHE A 148 2.04 16.78 10.93
CA PHE A 148 1.44 18.01 11.46
C PHE A 148 2.31 19.25 11.25
N MET A 149 3.64 19.10 11.35
CA MET A 149 4.54 20.26 11.26
C MET A 149 4.98 20.54 9.83
N ILE A 150 5.08 19.53 8.97
CA ILE A 150 5.58 19.70 7.61
C ILE A 150 4.42 19.59 6.60
N ALA A 151 3.82 18.42 6.45
CA ALA A 151 2.82 18.17 5.40
C ALA A 151 1.59 19.09 5.53
N SER A 152 0.98 19.16 6.73
CA SER A 152 -0.22 19.99 6.93
C SER A 152 0.05 21.50 6.78
N LYS A 153 1.24 21.96 7.17
CA LYS A 153 1.60 23.38 6.99
C LYS A 153 1.84 23.73 5.53
N ALA A 154 2.53 22.85 4.80
CA ALA A 154 2.72 23.01 3.36
C ALA A 154 1.38 22.97 2.61
N ALA A 155 0.45 22.08 3.02
CA ALA A 155 -0.88 21.96 2.43
C ALA A 155 -1.65 23.28 2.46
N VAL A 156 -1.65 23.98 3.59
CA VAL A 156 -2.38 25.27 3.72
C VAL A 156 -1.89 26.28 2.67
N PHE A 157 -0.58 26.38 2.46
CA PHE A 157 -0.03 27.31 1.46
C PHE A 157 -0.38 26.87 0.03
N VAL A 158 -0.23 25.58 -0.27
CA VAL A 158 -0.49 25.00 -1.59
C VAL A 158 -1.96 25.15 -1.95
N ASP A 159 -2.87 24.79 -1.04
CA ASP A 159 -4.31 24.86 -1.24
C ASP A 159 -4.79 26.30 -1.44
N ASN A 160 -4.24 27.26 -0.70
CA ASN A 160 -4.58 28.68 -0.86
C ASN A 160 -4.21 29.20 -2.26
N ILE A 161 -3.10 28.73 -2.86
CA ILE A 161 -2.69 29.16 -4.20
C ILE A 161 -3.51 28.45 -5.27
N PHE A 162 -3.63 27.12 -5.21
CA PHE A 162 -4.31 26.36 -6.27
C PHE A 162 -5.83 26.52 -6.26
N ASN A 163 -6.46 26.83 -5.13
CA ASN A 163 -7.90 27.05 -5.01
C ASN A 163 -8.27 28.54 -5.03
N SER A 164 -7.32 29.46 -5.20
CA SER A 164 -7.61 30.89 -5.28
C SER A 164 -8.42 31.20 -6.53
N GLN A 165 -9.45 32.04 -6.35
CA GLN A 165 -10.25 32.61 -7.45
C GLN A 165 -9.63 33.94 -7.99
N GLU A 166 -8.61 34.45 -7.32
CA GLU A 166 -7.91 35.67 -7.71
C GLU A 166 -6.78 35.39 -8.69
N THR A 167 -6.41 36.41 -9.47
CA THR A 167 -5.27 36.33 -10.39
C THR A 167 -3.98 36.33 -9.58
N ILE A 168 -3.33 35.18 -9.49
CA ILE A 168 -2.06 34.99 -8.78
C ILE A 168 -0.89 35.06 -9.76
N ALA A 169 0.23 35.63 -9.35
CA ALA A 169 1.45 35.68 -10.14
C ALA A 169 1.95 34.25 -10.48
N GLY A 170 2.35 34.03 -11.73
CA GLY A 170 2.79 32.71 -12.22
C GLY A 170 3.97 32.12 -11.42
N SER A 171 4.83 32.98 -10.85
CA SER A 171 5.92 32.57 -9.95
C SER A 171 5.43 31.87 -8.68
N LEU A 172 4.28 32.25 -8.15
CA LEU A 172 3.68 31.60 -6.96
C LEU A 172 3.15 30.20 -7.29
N TYR A 173 2.61 29.97 -8.50
CA TYR A 173 2.23 28.62 -8.92
C TYR A 173 3.45 27.69 -9.04
N LEU A 174 4.61 28.22 -9.50
CA LEU A 174 5.84 27.44 -9.55
C LEU A 174 6.30 27.03 -8.13
N ILE A 175 6.30 27.99 -7.20
CA ILE A 175 6.66 27.74 -5.80
C ILE A 175 5.68 26.74 -5.18
N ALA A 176 4.37 26.92 -5.39
CA ALA A 176 3.35 26.01 -4.89
C ALA A 176 3.52 24.60 -5.45
N GLY A 177 3.90 24.43 -6.73
CA GLY A 177 4.17 23.13 -7.34
C GLY A 177 5.37 22.41 -6.71
N ILE A 178 6.46 23.14 -6.44
CA ILE A 178 7.63 22.59 -5.73
C ILE A 178 7.24 22.20 -4.30
N LEU A 179 6.52 23.07 -3.61
CA LEU A 179 6.09 22.82 -2.24
C LEU A 179 5.09 21.66 -2.16
N TYR A 180 4.20 21.51 -3.16
CA TYR A 180 3.29 20.37 -3.27
C TYR A 180 4.03 19.03 -3.39
N SER A 181 5.11 18.99 -4.18
CA SER A 181 5.90 17.77 -4.29
C SER A 181 6.53 17.38 -2.94
N PHE A 182 6.99 18.37 -2.18
CA PHE A 182 7.54 18.16 -0.85
C PHE A 182 6.45 17.78 0.18
N GLN A 183 5.28 18.41 0.10
CA GLN A 183 4.11 18.06 0.90
C GLN A 183 3.68 16.62 0.68
N LEU A 184 3.60 16.17 -0.57
CA LEU A 184 3.25 14.79 -0.93
C LEU A 184 4.25 13.78 -0.33
N TYR A 185 5.55 14.09 -0.40
CA TYR A 185 6.58 13.28 0.22
C TYR A 185 6.44 13.22 1.74
N ALA A 186 6.29 14.39 2.37
CA ALA A 186 6.16 14.49 3.82
C ALA A 186 4.92 13.75 4.34
N ASP A 187 3.80 13.86 3.64
CA ASP A 187 2.55 13.19 3.98
C ASP A 187 2.68 11.68 3.89
N PHE A 188 3.23 11.18 2.80
CA PHE A 188 3.40 9.74 2.63
C PHE A 188 4.49 9.17 3.57
N LEU A 189 5.60 9.86 3.75
CA LEU A 189 6.65 9.45 4.70
C LEU A 189 6.11 9.36 6.13
N SER A 190 5.23 10.30 6.53
CA SER A 190 4.58 10.28 7.84
C SER A 190 3.78 9.01 8.06
N CYS A 191 2.97 8.60 7.07
CA CYS A 191 2.18 7.37 7.14
C CYS A 191 3.05 6.11 7.22
N VAL A 192 4.18 6.09 6.49
CA VAL A 192 5.15 4.99 6.57
C VAL A 192 5.78 4.90 7.96
N PHE A 193 6.20 6.03 8.54
CA PHE A 193 6.76 6.06 9.89
C PHE A 193 5.73 5.62 10.94
N LEU A 194 4.48 6.05 10.85
CA LEU A 194 3.41 5.62 11.75
C LEU A 194 3.17 4.11 11.62
N SER A 195 3.07 3.61 10.39
CA SER A 195 2.90 2.19 10.10
C SER A 195 4.03 1.34 10.69
N GLN A 196 5.28 1.73 10.43
CA GLN A 196 6.47 1.05 10.96
C GLN A 196 6.56 1.14 12.48
N GLY A 197 6.33 2.32 13.04
CA GLY A 197 6.41 2.54 14.48
C GLY A 197 5.36 1.72 15.23
N ILE A 198 4.10 1.73 14.79
CA ILE A 198 3.04 0.91 15.39
C ILE A 198 3.37 -0.58 15.26
N SER A 199 3.87 -1.03 14.11
CA SER A 199 4.25 -2.43 13.91
C SER A 199 5.36 -2.88 14.84
N LEU A 200 6.34 -2.02 15.12
CA LEU A 200 7.43 -2.31 16.05
C LEU A 200 6.95 -2.47 17.50
N LEU A 201 5.84 -1.82 17.90
CA LEU A 201 5.24 -2.06 19.23
C LEU A 201 4.72 -3.50 19.38
N PHE A 202 4.43 -4.17 18.27
CA PHE A 202 4.05 -5.59 18.23
C PHE A 202 5.22 -6.51 17.84
N GLY A 203 6.46 -6.01 17.82
CA GLY A 203 7.63 -6.76 17.40
C GLY A 203 7.75 -7.00 15.89
N VAL A 204 6.79 -6.53 15.09
CA VAL A 204 6.74 -6.77 13.66
C VAL A 204 7.51 -5.70 12.89
N ARG A 205 8.44 -6.13 12.03
CA ARG A 205 9.25 -5.23 11.21
C ARG A 205 8.67 -5.09 9.81
N LEU A 206 8.39 -3.83 9.41
CA LEU A 206 8.00 -3.49 8.04
C LEU A 206 9.19 -2.95 7.25
N SER A 207 9.16 -3.15 5.92
CA SER A 207 10.20 -2.65 5.03
C SER A 207 10.20 -1.12 4.95
N GLU A 208 11.35 -0.54 4.54
CA GLU A 208 11.46 0.88 4.26
C GLU A 208 10.84 1.22 2.90
N ASN A 209 10.18 2.40 2.82
CA ASN A 209 9.59 2.89 1.58
C ASN A 209 10.33 4.07 0.97
N PHE A 210 11.15 4.74 1.76
CA PHE A 210 11.89 5.92 1.32
C PHE A 210 13.34 5.90 1.78
N ALA A 211 14.25 6.31 0.90
CA ALA A 211 15.69 6.45 1.15
C ALA A 211 16.18 7.81 0.61
N GLN A 212 15.70 8.92 1.18
CA GLN A 212 16.07 10.29 0.79
C GLN A 212 15.96 10.55 -0.72
N PRO A 213 14.76 10.41 -1.33
CA PRO A 213 14.60 10.40 -2.78
C PRO A 213 15.01 11.70 -3.48
N TYR A 214 14.89 12.86 -2.82
CA TYR A 214 15.28 14.14 -3.40
C TYR A 214 16.80 14.38 -3.46
N LEU A 215 17.60 13.51 -2.85
CA LEU A 215 19.05 13.47 -2.98
C LEU A 215 19.51 12.50 -4.09
N ALA A 216 18.63 12.11 -4.98
CA ALA A 216 18.94 11.23 -6.09
C ALA A 216 19.72 11.96 -7.20
N PHE A 217 20.73 11.31 -7.77
CA PHE A 217 21.55 11.86 -8.87
C PHE A 217 20.98 11.55 -10.26
N SER A 218 19.92 10.73 -10.35
CA SER A 218 19.27 10.38 -11.61
C SER A 218 17.82 9.97 -11.38
N ILE A 219 16.99 9.98 -12.44
CA ILE A 219 15.62 9.49 -12.41
C ILE A 219 15.56 8.00 -11.97
N LYS A 220 16.52 7.20 -12.43
CA LYS A 220 16.63 5.79 -12.02
C LYS A 220 16.94 5.66 -10.53
N ASP A 221 17.83 6.49 -10.01
CA ASP A 221 18.17 6.52 -8.58
C ASP A 221 16.99 7.04 -7.75
N PHE A 222 16.26 8.05 -8.24
CA PHE A 222 15.04 8.53 -7.61
C PHE A 222 14.03 7.40 -7.38
N TRP A 223 13.68 6.62 -8.39
CA TRP A 223 12.73 5.51 -8.27
C TRP A 223 13.23 4.33 -7.42
N ARG A 224 14.54 4.21 -7.19
CA ARG A 224 15.10 3.27 -6.21
C ARG A 224 14.92 3.73 -4.76
N ARG A 225 14.71 5.02 -4.55
CA ARG A 225 14.59 5.66 -3.23
C ARG A 225 13.16 6.08 -2.90
N TRP A 226 12.30 6.20 -3.91
CA TRP A 226 10.90 6.60 -3.80
C TRP A 226 10.00 5.38 -3.87
N HIS A 227 9.10 5.23 -2.86
CA HIS A 227 8.11 4.15 -2.79
C HIS A 227 8.72 2.77 -3.12
N ILE A 228 9.75 2.40 -2.38
CA ILE A 228 10.63 1.26 -2.66
C ILE A 228 9.82 -0.04 -2.79
N SER A 229 8.84 -0.27 -1.90
CA SER A 229 8.02 -1.49 -1.93
C SER A 229 7.20 -1.61 -3.23
N LEU A 230 6.62 -0.50 -3.72
CA LEU A 230 5.90 -0.50 -5.00
C LEU A 230 6.84 -0.66 -6.19
N SER A 231 8.00 0.01 -6.17
CA SER A 231 9.01 -0.10 -7.24
C SER A 231 9.54 -1.53 -7.38
N LEU A 232 9.75 -2.21 -6.26
CA LEU A 232 10.12 -3.63 -6.24
C LEU A 232 8.97 -4.51 -6.72
N TRP A 233 7.75 -4.22 -6.29
CA TRP A 233 6.56 -4.97 -6.68
C TRP A 233 6.29 -4.91 -8.20
N LEU A 234 6.49 -3.74 -8.82
CA LEU A 234 6.31 -3.55 -10.27
C LEU A 234 7.41 -4.19 -11.11
N ARG A 235 8.62 -4.28 -10.56
CA ARG A 235 9.77 -4.87 -11.27
C ARG A 235 9.69 -6.39 -11.35
N ASP A 236 9.18 -7.03 -10.30
CA ASP A 236 9.12 -8.48 -10.14
C ASP A 236 7.87 -9.06 -10.79
#